data_51242ac565c1d463a20b78521e05a80b
#
_entry.id   51242ac565c1d463a20b78521e05a80b
#
_cell.length_a   1.000
_cell.length_b   1.000
_cell.length_c   1.000
_cell.angle_alpha   90.00
_cell.angle_beta   90.00
_cell.angle_gamma   90.00
#
_symmetry.space_group_name_H-M   'P 1'
#
loop_
_entity.id
_entity.type
_entity.pdbx_description
1 polymer ?
#
loop_
_entity_poly.entity_id
_entity_poly.type
_entity_poly.pdbx_seq_one_letter_code
_entity_poly.pdbx_strand_id
1 'polypeptide(L)'
;MAGVLRRNSGRKGRTEHVWPHKFDLARQVRRCYAVRSPWPLIPLALTLVYKLTETSWIWRDGEFIRWQDAQIHVLSHSVQFGSSVFEGIRCYDTPRGPAVFRLQDHLQRMIDSAKIYRMDLAFSIDELVAACCELVERNELDSCYLRPMVVRGYGAASMVPFASPIHVYLPCWPWGTYLGEGALENGVDACVASWNRVAPNTIPAMAKIAGNYLGGQLIKMEALAKGFAEAIALGTDGMLSEGSGQNLFLVRKGTLHTPPIDGTLLPGITRETVLSLAADAGIPIREEPLPREMLYIADEVFLSGTASEITPIRSVDKITVGAGKPGPVTKELQRLFMSTVRGETADPHGWLTHVRAERAVAQSLGGRASAAKS
;
A
#
# COMPACT_ATOMS: atom_id res chain seq x y z
N MET A 1 23.27 48.32 50.85
CA MET A 1 24.41 47.45 51.15
C MET A 1 24.59 46.47 50.02
N ALA A 2 25.71 46.53 49.34
CA ALA A 2 26.00 45.78 48.11
C ALA A 2 26.43 44.35 48.42
N GLY A 3 25.96 43.38 47.67
CA GLY A 3 26.37 41.96 47.70
C GLY A 3 26.69 41.47 46.32
N VAL A 4 27.96 41.17 46.11
CA VAL A 4 28.65 40.84 44.86
C VAL A 4 28.21 39.52 44.27
N LEU A 5 27.80 39.50 42.97
CA LEU A 5 27.61 38.33 42.14
C LEU A 5 28.95 37.78 41.63
N ARG A 6 29.32 36.57 42.01
CA ARG A 6 30.37 35.78 41.36
C ARG A 6 29.75 34.93 40.24
N ARG A 7 30.21 35.14 39.00
CA ARG A 7 29.96 34.25 37.84
C ARG A 7 30.79 32.99 37.99
N ASN A 8 30.12 31.84 37.91
CA ASN A 8 30.81 30.56 37.81
C ASN A 8 30.47 29.97 36.44
N SER A 9 31.45 29.88 35.57
CA SER A 9 31.38 29.29 34.23
C SER A 9 31.55 27.78 34.34
N GLY A 10 30.44 27.02 34.35
CA GLY A 10 30.45 25.57 34.32
C GLY A 10 30.12 25.08 32.94
N ARG A 11 31.06 24.47 32.24
CA ARG A 11 30.86 23.68 31.00
C ARG A 11 29.89 22.53 31.31
N LYS A 12 28.70 22.55 30.68
CA LYS A 12 27.81 21.40 30.66
C LYS A 12 28.28 20.43 29.55
N GLY A 13 28.88 19.33 29.97
CA GLY A 13 29.13 18.19 29.11
C GLY A 13 27.81 17.65 28.59
N ARG A 14 27.70 17.44 27.27
CA ARG A 14 26.65 16.66 26.64
C ARG A 14 26.87 15.21 27.07
N THR A 15 25.97 14.66 27.85
CA THR A 15 25.86 13.22 28.06
C THR A 15 25.17 12.65 26.83
N GLU A 16 25.93 11.97 25.96
CA GLU A 16 25.39 11.10 24.94
C GLU A 16 24.68 9.93 25.62
N HIS A 17 23.37 9.90 25.56
CA HIS A 17 22.60 8.70 25.91
C HIS A 17 22.83 7.64 24.86
N VAL A 18 23.83 6.80 25.05
CA VAL A 18 24.02 5.55 24.35
C VAL A 18 22.96 4.58 24.87
N TRP A 19 21.96 4.27 24.04
CA TRP A 19 21.02 3.18 24.31
C TRP A 19 21.75 1.85 24.07
N PRO A 20 21.92 1.02 25.10
CA PRO A 20 22.48 -0.31 24.90
C PRO A 20 21.37 -1.24 24.38
N HIS A 21 21.76 -2.07 23.44
CA HIS A 21 21.15 -3.31 23.00
C HIS A 21 20.44 -3.32 21.64
N LYS A 22 21.03 -4.14 20.77
CA LYS A 22 20.38 -4.74 19.61
C LYS A 22 19.03 -5.28 20.05
N PHE A 23 17.97 -4.73 19.50
CA PHE A 23 16.60 -5.19 19.73
C PHE A 23 16.47 -6.62 19.17
N ASP A 24 16.44 -7.62 20.04
CA ASP A 24 16.16 -8.99 19.67
C ASP A 24 14.63 -9.17 19.50
N LEU A 25 14.17 -8.87 18.29
CA LEU A 25 12.76 -9.00 17.89
C LEU A 25 12.23 -10.43 18.13
N ALA A 26 13.08 -11.45 17.94
CA ALA A 26 12.71 -12.84 18.16
C ALA A 26 12.41 -13.13 19.65
N ARG A 27 13.14 -12.48 20.57
CA ARG A 27 12.93 -12.60 22.00
C ARG A 27 11.67 -11.87 22.47
N GLN A 28 11.37 -10.74 21.84
CA GLN A 28 10.19 -9.93 22.15
C GLN A 28 8.90 -10.58 21.60
N VAL A 29 8.95 -11.11 20.39
CA VAL A 29 7.85 -11.91 19.80
C VAL A 29 7.55 -13.13 20.69
N ARG A 30 8.56 -13.88 21.13
CA ARG A 30 8.34 -15.01 22.07
C ARG A 30 7.73 -14.58 23.42
N ARG A 31 8.03 -13.38 23.91
CA ARG A 31 7.48 -12.85 25.16
C ARG A 31 6.02 -12.40 25.02
N CYS A 32 5.64 -11.82 23.90
CA CYS A 32 4.26 -11.44 23.60
C CYS A 32 3.35 -12.66 23.36
N TYR A 33 3.87 -13.74 22.76
CA TYR A 33 3.12 -14.98 22.52
C TYR A 33 3.11 -15.95 23.72
N ALA A 34 3.91 -15.71 24.76
CA ALA A 34 3.87 -16.48 26.01
C ALA A 34 2.67 -16.12 26.92
N VAL A 35 1.98 -15.02 26.67
CA VAL A 35 0.66 -14.75 27.26
C VAL A 35 -0.32 -15.69 26.55
N ARG A 36 -0.95 -16.61 27.30
CA ARG A 36 -2.01 -17.50 26.78
C ARG A 36 -3.09 -16.63 26.13
N SER A 37 -3.01 -16.49 24.81
CA SER A 37 -4.07 -15.84 24.06
C SER A 37 -5.34 -16.68 24.22
N PRO A 38 -6.49 -16.10 24.63
CA PRO A 38 -7.77 -16.82 24.65
C PRO A 38 -8.28 -17.11 23.23
N TRP A 39 -7.62 -16.57 22.21
CA TRP A 39 -7.95 -16.79 20.81
C TRP A 39 -7.32 -18.10 20.33
N PRO A 40 -8.05 -18.92 19.55
CA PRO A 40 -7.47 -20.10 18.94
C PRO A 40 -6.19 -19.69 18.21
N LEU A 41 -5.09 -20.41 18.48
CA LEU A 41 -3.81 -20.19 17.80
C LEU A 41 -4.07 -20.30 16.30
N ILE A 42 -4.04 -19.18 15.61
CA ILE A 42 -3.99 -19.17 14.14
C ILE A 42 -2.77 -20.00 13.80
N PRO A 43 -2.89 -21.09 13.03
CA PRO A 43 -1.74 -21.91 12.68
C PRO A 43 -0.63 -21.04 12.16
N LEU A 44 0.59 -21.16 12.70
CA LEU A 44 1.75 -20.32 12.32
C LEU A 44 1.99 -20.36 10.81
N ALA A 45 1.59 -21.45 10.14
CA ALA A 45 1.64 -21.62 8.69
C ALA A 45 0.71 -20.64 7.92
N LEU A 46 -0.33 -20.10 8.55
CA LEU A 46 -1.23 -19.10 7.95
C LEU A 46 -0.83 -17.66 8.31
N THR A 47 0.08 -17.50 9.28
CA THR A 47 0.62 -16.19 9.64
C THR A 47 1.84 -15.92 8.77
N LEU A 48 1.62 -15.49 7.52
CA LEU A 48 2.67 -14.87 6.72
C LEU A 48 3.10 -13.57 7.42
N VAL A 49 3.98 -13.71 8.41
CA VAL A 49 4.66 -12.55 9.00
C VAL A 49 5.68 -12.10 7.96
N TYR A 50 5.29 -11.11 7.16
CA TYR A 50 6.21 -10.42 6.29
C TYR A 50 7.28 -9.76 7.17
N LYS A 51 8.45 -10.38 7.25
CA LYS A 51 9.59 -9.75 7.94
C LYS A 51 10.05 -8.60 7.07
N LEU A 52 9.80 -7.39 7.53
CA LEU A 52 10.29 -6.18 6.87
C LEU A 52 11.83 -6.22 6.86
N THR A 53 12.44 -6.09 5.68
CA THR A 53 13.88 -5.91 5.54
C THR A 53 14.18 -4.43 5.53
N GLU A 54 14.91 -3.97 6.53
CA GLU A 54 15.31 -2.56 6.65
C GLU A 54 16.26 -2.18 5.50
N THR A 55 16.09 -0.95 5.01
CA THR A 55 16.99 -0.32 4.06
C THR A 55 17.83 0.77 4.73
N SER A 56 18.76 1.38 4.00
CA SER A 56 19.64 2.40 4.59
C SER A 56 18.96 3.76 4.74
N TRP A 57 18.09 4.10 3.78
CA TRP A 57 17.57 5.44 3.63
C TRP A 57 16.05 5.47 3.54
N ILE A 58 15.46 6.50 4.16
CA ILE A 58 14.07 6.96 4.00
C ILE A 58 14.13 8.43 3.60
N TRP A 59 13.33 8.86 2.64
CA TRP A 59 13.15 10.28 2.37
C TRP A 59 12.06 10.83 3.31
N ARG A 60 12.33 11.99 3.95
CA ARG A 60 11.39 12.70 4.82
C ARG A 60 11.47 14.20 4.55
N ASP A 61 10.38 14.83 4.21
CA ASP A 61 10.22 16.30 4.14
C ASP A 61 11.34 17.03 3.35
N GLY A 62 11.86 16.44 2.26
CA GLY A 62 12.92 17.01 1.43
C GLY A 62 14.31 16.43 1.71
N GLU A 63 14.50 15.60 2.72
CA GLU A 63 15.81 15.10 3.14
C GLU A 63 15.84 13.55 3.21
N PHE A 64 17.01 12.96 2.91
CA PHE A 64 17.26 11.54 3.14
C PHE A 64 17.78 11.33 4.56
N ILE A 65 17.04 10.59 5.36
CA ILE A 65 17.39 10.24 6.75
C ILE A 65 17.68 8.73 6.83
N ARG A 66 18.36 8.31 7.89
CA ARG A 66 18.57 6.88 8.15
C ARG A 66 17.25 6.21 8.55
N TRP A 67 17.13 4.93 8.24
CA TRP A 67 15.93 4.13 8.56
C TRP A 67 15.49 4.25 10.01
N GLN A 68 16.41 4.12 10.96
CA GLN A 68 16.13 4.20 12.40
C GLN A 68 15.73 5.59 12.89
N ASP A 69 15.99 6.65 12.11
CA ASP A 69 15.66 8.03 12.48
C ASP A 69 14.25 8.44 12.02
N ALA A 70 13.58 7.56 11.25
CA ALA A 70 12.21 7.76 10.81
C ALA A 70 11.20 7.47 11.94
N GLN A 71 11.17 8.33 12.94
CA GLN A 71 10.36 8.20 14.14
C GLN A 71 9.30 9.30 14.21
N ILE A 72 8.16 8.98 14.80
CA ILE A 72 7.09 9.93 15.10
C ILE A 72 6.77 9.89 16.60
N HIS A 73 6.32 11.02 17.14
CA HIS A 73 5.92 11.09 18.54
C HIS A 73 4.64 10.28 18.80
N VAL A 74 4.56 9.58 19.95
CA VAL A 74 3.40 8.73 20.31
C VAL A 74 2.07 9.51 20.35
N LEU A 75 2.11 10.81 20.63
CA LEU A 75 0.94 11.70 20.60
C LEU A 75 0.73 12.39 19.24
N SER A 76 1.36 11.92 18.17
CA SER A 76 1.01 12.38 16.83
C SER A 76 -0.45 12.13 16.54
N HIS A 77 -1.11 13.05 15.86
CA HIS A 77 -2.54 12.96 15.54
C HIS A 77 -2.85 11.69 14.72
N SER A 78 -1.96 11.30 13.83
CA SER A 78 -2.06 10.05 13.07
C SER A 78 -2.05 8.80 13.93
N VAL A 79 -1.30 8.77 15.04
CA VAL A 79 -1.27 7.63 15.98
C VAL A 79 -2.55 7.56 16.79
N GLN A 80 -3.07 8.72 17.23
CA GLN A 80 -4.26 8.78 18.06
C GLN A 80 -5.56 8.52 17.26
N PHE A 81 -5.66 9.05 16.03
CA PHE A 81 -6.91 9.11 15.26
C PHE A 81 -6.84 8.46 13.88
N GLY A 82 -5.74 7.80 13.52
CA GLY A 82 -5.58 7.14 12.22
C GLY A 82 -5.49 8.10 11.02
N SER A 83 -5.20 9.39 11.26
CA SER A 83 -5.17 10.45 10.25
C SER A 83 -3.83 10.49 9.49
N SER A 84 -3.50 9.40 8.80
CA SER A 84 -2.39 9.32 7.84
C SER A 84 -2.88 8.75 6.53
N VAL A 85 -2.46 9.34 5.42
CA VAL A 85 -2.66 8.82 4.06
C VAL A 85 -1.43 7.99 3.71
N PHE A 86 -1.62 6.94 2.92
CA PHE A 86 -0.48 6.16 2.45
C PHE A 86 -0.73 5.57 1.06
N GLU A 87 0.36 5.24 0.40
CA GLU A 87 0.35 4.49 -0.84
C GLU A 87 1.12 3.18 -0.72
N GLY A 88 0.91 2.31 -1.68
CA GLY A 88 1.70 1.12 -1.90
C GLY A 88 2.01 1.02 -3.37
N ILE A 89 3.30 1.07 -3.73
CA ILE A 89 3.76 1.14 -5.10
C ILE A 89 4.82 0.07 -5.31
N ARG A 90 4.81 -0.61 -6.45
CA ARG A 90 5.82 -1.61 -6.80
C ARG A 90 6.84 -1.03 -7.77
N CYS A 91 8.10 -1.28 -7.47
CA CYS A 91 9.20 -1.18 -8.41
C CYS A 91 9.55 -2.59 -8.89
N TYR A 92 9.67 -2.77 -10.19
CA TYR A 92 10.01 -4.04 -10.82
C TYR A 92 11.37 -3.94 -11.50
N ASP A 93 12.13 -5.03 -11.46
CA ASP A 93 13.32 -5.19 -12.26
C ASP A 93 12.91 -5.41 -13.73
N THR A 94 13.47 -4.59 -14.62
CA THR A 94 13.18 -4.63 -16.06
C THR A 94 14.47 -4.71 -16.86
N PRO A 95 14.45 -5.11 -18.15
CA PRO A 95 15.63 -5.09 -19.01
C PRO A 95 16.33 -3.72 -19.10
N ARG A 96 15.64 -2.63 -18.76
CA ARG A 96 16.17 -1.27 -18.72
C ARG A 96 16.58 -0.81 -17.32
N GLY A 97 16.60 -1.70 -16.34
CA GLY A 97 16.80 -1.45 -14.92
C GLY A 97 15.49 -1.21 -14.15
N PRO A 98 15.57 -0.81 -12.87
CA PRO A 98 14.39 -0.63 -12.02
C PRO A 98 13.39 0.34 -12.62
N ALA A 99 12.11 -0.05 -12.62
CA ALA A 99 11.01 0.80 -13.05
C ALA A 99 9.85 0.75 -12.06
N VAL A 100 9.36 1.92 -11.66
CA VAL A 100 8.22 2.04 -10.75
C VAL A 100 6.94 2.05 -11.56
N PHE A 101 6.05 1.12 -11.26
CA PHE A 101 4.79 0.97 -11.99
C PHE A 101 3.76 2.00 -11.54
N ARG A 102 3.25 2.81 -12.48
CA ARG A 102 2.21 3.83 -12.28
C ARG A 102 2.52 4.82 -11.14
N LEU A 103 3.80 5.24 -11.05
CA LEU A 103 4.26 6.09 -9.96
C LEU A 103 3.45 7.38 -9.84
N GLN A 104 3.23 8.09 -10.94
CA GLN A 104 2.49 9.36 -10.95
C GLN A 104 1.04 9.18 -10.50
N ASP A 105 0.34 8.14 -10.95
CA ASP A 105 -1.05 7.86 -10.57
C ASP A 105 -1.17 7.59 -9.05
N HIS A 106 -0.22 6.83 -8.50
CA HIS A 106 -0.18 6.57 -7.06
C HIS A 106 0.07 7.83 -6.25
N LEU A 107 1.03 8.67 -6.68
CA LEU A 107 1.31 9.93 -5.99
C LEU A 107 0.15 10.92 -6.14
N GLN A 108 -0.51 10.97 -7.30
CA GLN A 108 -1.72 11.77 -7.47
C GLN A 108 -2.83 11.30 -6.53
N ARG A 109 -3.09 10.00 -6.43
CA ARG A 109 -4.09 9.48 -5.48
C ARG A 109 -3.71 9.77 -4.02
N MET A 110 -2.43 9.77 -3.66
CA MET A 110 -1.97 10.21 -2.33
C MET A 110 -2.31 11.68 -2.09
N ILE A 111 -2.06 12.55 -3.05
CA ILE A 111 -2.39 13.98 -2.98
C ILE A 111 -3.90 14.17 -2.85
N ASP A 112 -4.70 13.46 -3.66
CA ASP A 112 -6.16 13.53 -3.61
C ASP A 112 -6.71 13.03 -2.27
N SER A 113 -6.16 11.93 -1.75
CA SER A 113 -6.51 11.41 -0.43
C SER A 113 -6.17 12.40 0.68
N ALA A 114 -5.00 13.05 0.60
CA ALA A 114 -4.58 14.09 1.54
C ALA A 114 -5.51 15.31 1.47
N LYS A 115 -5.89 15.74 0.27
CA LYS A 115 -6.81 16.86 0.03
C LYS A 115 -8.19 16.60 0.65
N ILE A 116 -8.75 15.39 0.53
CA ILE A 116 -10.02 15.01 1.16
C ILE A 116 -9.95 15.22 2.66
N TYR A 117 -8.82 14.93 3.29
CA TYR A 117 -8.61 15.12 4.74
C TYR A 117 -7.96 16.46 5.09
N ARG A 118 -7.90 17.42 4.14
CA ARG A 118 -7.35 18.78 4.35
C ARG A 118 -5.93 18.75 4.89
N MET A 119 -5.09 17.94 4.28
CA MET A 119 -3.65 17.87 4.50
C MET A 119 -2.96 18.51 3.30
N ASP A 120 -2.46 19.73 3.47
CA ASP A 120 -1.73 20.43 2.42
C ASP A 120 -0.29 19.93 2.35
N LEU A 121 0.12 19.42 1.19
CA LEU A 121 1.48 18.97 0.95
C LEU A 121 2.34 20.11 0.42
N ALA A 122 3.56 20.21 0.95
CA ALA A 122 4.53 21.23 0.53
C ALA A 122 5.30 20.86 -0.76
N PHE A 123 5.05 19.67 -1.33
CA PHE A 123 5.79 19.11 -2.46
C PHE A 123 4.90 18.92 -3.67
N SER A 124 5.39 19.25 -4.82
CA SER A 124 4.79 18.96 -6.11
C SER A 124 4.89 17.47 -6.45
N ILE A 125 4.06 17.01 -7.40
CA ILE A 125 4.11 15.63 -7.88
C ILE A 125 5.48 15.28 -8.49
N ASP A 126 6.09 16.21 -9.22
CA ASP A 126 7.40 16.01 -9.86
C ASP A 126 8.52 15.87 -8.83
N GLU A 127 8.49 16.66 -7.76
CA GLU A 127 9.43 16.51 -6.63
C GLU A 127 9.28 15.16 -5.93
N LEU A 128 8.05 14.67 -5.74
CA LEU A 128 7.78 13.38 -5.14
C LEU A 128 8.20 12.22 -6.06
N VAL A 129 7.98 12.34 -7.38
CA VAL A 129 8.46 11.37 -8.38
C VAL A 129 9.98 11.28 -8.33
N ALA A 130 10.68 12.42 -8.39
CA ALA A 130 12.14 12.47 -8.32
C ALA A 130 12.66 11.86 -7.01
N ALA A 131 12.03 12.19 -5.87
CA ALA A 131 12.40 11.64 -4.56
C ALA A 131 12.21 10.12 -4.49
N CYS A 132 11.13 9.58 -5.05
CA CYS A 132 10.90 8.14 -5.12
C CYS A 132 11.97 7.43 -5.97
N CYS A 133 12.32 7.96 -7.14
CA CYS A 133 13.36 7.40 -7.99
C CYS A 133 14.74 7.45 -7.31
N GLU A 134 15.10 8.58 -6.73
CA GLU A 134 16.37 8.72 -6.01
C GLU A 134 16.44 7.81 -4.77
N LEU A 135 15.31 7.60 -4.06
CA LEU A 135 15.23 6.69 -2.94
C LEU A 135 15.55 5.23 -3.33
N VAL A 136 14.97 4.76 -4.44
CA VAL A 136 15.22 3.39 -4.95
C VAL A 136 16.69 3.24 -5.30
N GLU A 137 17.27 4.22 -6.00
CA GLU A 137 18.69 4.20 -6.39
C GLU A 137 19.62 4.25 -5.18
N ARG A 138 19.37 5.12 -4.18
CA ARG A 138 20.20 5.24 -2.96
C ARG A 138 20.19 3.98 -2.10
N ASN A 139 19.11 3.21 -2.16
CA ASN A 139 18.99 1.92 -1.46
C ASN A 139 19.46 0.74 -2.33
N GLU A 140 19.95 0.99 -3.55
CA GLU A 140 20.51 -0.01 -4.47
C GLU A 140 19.54 -1.18 -4.74
N LEU A 141 18.24 -0.85 -4.96
CA LEU A 141 17.18 -1.85 -5.14
C LEU A 141 16.80 -1.99 -6.61
N ASP A 142 16.87 -3.22 -7.14
CA ASP A 142 16.38 -3.55 -8.48
C ASP A 142 14.85 -3.77 -8.49
N SER A 143 14.31 -4.30 -7.39
CA SER A 143 12.87 -4.40 -7.17
C SER A 143 12.53 -4.12 -5.72
N CYS A 144 11.41 -3.42 -5.48
CA CYS A 144 11.02 -3.04 -4.12
C CYS A 144 9.54 -2.67 -4.01
N TYR A 145 9.10 -2.49 -2.78
CA TYR A 145 7.85 -1.86 -2.42
C TYR A 145 8.12 -0.49 -1.83
N LEU A 146 7.50 0.54 -2.38
CA LEU A 146 7.51 1.90 -1.84
C LEU A 146 6.21 2.14 -1.06
N ARG A 147 6.32 2.82 0.07
CA ARG A 147 5.19 3.16 0.95
C ARG A 147 5.13 4.66 1.22
N PRO A 148 4.86 5.52 0.22
CA PRO A 148 4.63 6.93 0.49
C PRO A 148 3.57 7.13 1.57
N MET A 149 3.83 8.05 2.50
CA MET A 149 2.94 8.35 3.61
C MET A 149 2.86 9.85 3.85
N VAL A 150 1.65 10.35 4.07
CA VAL A 150 1.39 11.71 4.57
C VAL A 150 0.85 11.58 5.98
N VAL A 151 1.56 12.14 6.96
CA VAL A 151 1.34 11.89 8.39
C VAL A 151 1.01 13.21 9.09
N ARG A 152 -0.10 13.28 9.80
CA ARG A 152 -0.31 14.36 10.78
C ARG A 152 0.52 14.11 12.02
N GLY A 153 1.47 15.00 12.26
CA GLY A 153 2.44 14.91 13.34
C GLY A 153 1.88 15.30 14.71
N TYR A 154 2.80 15.58 15.60
CA TYR A 154 2.52 16.04 16.97
C TYR A 154 2.24 17.54 16.99
N GLY A 155 1.13 17.94 17.61
CA GLY A 155 0.75 19.36 17.71
C GLY A 155 -0.62 19.59 18.33
N ALA A 156 -1.66 18.88 17.84
CA ALA A 156 -3.02 19.00 18.37
C ALA A 156 -3.43 17.73 19.14
N ALA A 157 -4.09 17.92 20.28
CA ALA A 157 -4.64 16.83 21.10
C ALA A 157 -6.18 16.73 21.00
N SER A 158 -6.79 17.38 20.01
CA SER A 158 -8.25 17.42 19.81
C SER A 158 -8.64 16.85 18.47
N MET A 159 -9.96 16.64 18.25
CA MET A 159 -10.51 16.23 16.95
C MET A 159 -10.21 17.24 15.83
N VAL A 160 -9.93 18.51 16.15
CA VAL A 160 -9.54 19.55 15.19
C VAL A 160 -8.04 19.45 14.94
N PRO A 161 -7.58 19.03 13.74
CA PRO A 161 -6.19 18.63 13.51
C PRO A 161 -5.29 19.75 12.96
N PHE A 162 -5.82 20.96 12.73
CA PHE A 162 -5.13 21.99 11.92
C PHE A 162 -3.83 22.53 12.52
N ALA A 163 -3.64 22.41 13.84
CA ALA A 163 -2.37 22.78 14.49
C ALA A 163 -1.29 21.67 14.43
N SER A 164 -1.63 20.49 13.88
CA SER A 164 -0.65 19.42 13.72
C SER A 164 0.12 19.60 12.41
N PRO A 165 1.46 19.53 12.41
CA PRO A 165 2.26 19.61 11.20
C PRO A 165 1.96 18.41 10.28
N ILE A 166 2.15 18.61 8.97
CA ILE A 166 2.06 17.55 7.98
C ILE A 166 3.48 17.15 7.58
N HIS A 167 3.75 15.85 7.64
CA HIS A 167 5.02 15.25 7.25
C HIS A 167 4.82 14.26 6.11
N VAL A 168 5.76 14.22 5.17
CA VAL A 168 5.79 13.25 4.08
C VAL A 168 6.98 12.32 4.27
N TYR A 169 6.71 11.01 4.28
CA TYR A 169 7.72 9.97 4.36
C TYR A 169 7.64 9.06 3.14
N LEU A 170 8.77 8.73 2.57
CA LEU A 170 8.89 7.76 1.47
C LEU A 170 9.85 6.63 1.90
N PRO A 171 9.41 5.60 2.61
CA PRO A 171 10.19 4.40 2.82
C PRO A 171 10.06 3.42 1.65
N CYS A 172 11.10 2.61 1.41
CA CYS A 172 11.05 1.47 0.50
C CYS A 172 11.82 0.29 1.07
N TRP A 173 11.48 -0.93 0.63
CA TRP A 173 12.14 -2.16 1.07
C TRP A 173 11.98 -3.28 0.04
N PRO A 174 12.90 -4.28 0.00
CA PRO A 174 12.74 -5.45 -0.85
C PRO A 174 11.40 -6.14 -0.60
N TRP A 175 10.74 -6.57 -1.66
CA TRP A 175 9.41 -7.15 -1.58
C TRP A 175 9.34 -8.52 -2.26
N GLY A 176 8.67 -9.47 -1.60
CA GLY A 176 8.38 -10.80 -2.13
C GLY A 176 6.90 -10.99 -2.51
N THR A 177 6.40 -12.22 -2.47
CA THR A 177 5.03 -12.60 -2.81
C THR A 177 4.08 -12.32 -1.64
N TYR A 178 2.96 -11.61 -1.85
CA TYR A 178 2.06 -11.14 -0.78
C TYR A 178 1.19 -12.24 -0.17
N LEU A 179 0.60 -13.13 -0.97
CA LEU A 179 -0.32 -14.18 -0.51
C LEU A 179 0.34 -15.57 -0.42
N GLY A 180 1.67 -15.64 -0.45
CA GLY A 180 2.44 -16.86 -0.35
C GLY A 180 2.86 -17.45 -1.69
N GLU A 181 3.82 -18.39 -1.65
CA GLU A 181 4.29 -19.09 -2.84
C GLU A 181 3.17 -19.87 -3.50
N GLY A 182 3.06 -19.79 -4.82
CA GLY A 182 2.05 -20.48 -5.61
C GLY A 182 0.65 -19.86 -5.59
N ALA A 183 0.43 -18.73 -4.89
CA ALA A 183 -0.89 -18.09 -4.83
C ALA A 183 -1.35 -17.56 -6.21
N LEU A 184 -0.42 -17.05 -7.02
CA LEU A 184 -0.71 -16.54 -8.36
C LEU A 184 -1.03 -17.66 -9.36
N GLU A 185 -0.38 -18.81 -9.21
CA GLU A 185 -0.53 -19.96 -10.12
C GLU A 185 -1.72 -20.85 -9.75
N ASN A 186 -1.97 -21.04 -8.45
CA ASN A 186 -2.95 -22.03 -7.98
C ASN A 186 -4.24 -21.38 -7.46
N GLY A 187 -4.23 -20.08 -7.20
CA GLY A 187 -5.32 -19.38 -6.56
C GLY A 187 -5.40 -19.66 -5.05
N VAL A 188 -6.20 -18.87 -4.36
CA VAL A 188 -6.40 -18.94 -2.91
C VAL A 188 -7.85 -19.27 -2.56
N ASP A 189 -8.08 -19.80 -1.35
CA ASP A 189 -9.41 -19.98 -0.81
C ASP A 189 -9.86 -18.70 -0.09
N ALA A 190 -11.06 -18.21 -0.38
CA ALA A 190 -11.64 -17.04 0.25
C ALA A 190 -12.99 -17.39 0.94
N CYS A 191 -13.43 -16.50 1.83
CA CYS A 191 -14.78 -16.54 2.37
C CYS A 191 -15.47 -15.17 2.20
N VAL A 192 -16.78 -15.15 2.36
CA VAL A 192 -17.49 -13.88 2.54
C VAL A 192 -17.40 -13.49 4.02
N ALA A 193 -16.91 -12.25 4.27
CA ALA A 193 -16.76 -11.72 5.63
C ALA A 193 -18.11 -11.44 6.28
N SER A 194 -18.16 -11.47 7.62
CA SER A 194 -19.30 -10.95 8.39
C SER A 194 -19.27 -9.44 8.53
N TRP A 195 -18.09 -8.82 8.35
CA TRP A 195 -17.90 -7.38 8.35
C TRP A 195 -18.17 -6.79 6.99
N ASN A 196 -19.00 -5.77 6.92
CA ASN A 196 -19.23 -4.99 5.71
C ASN A 196 -18.15 -3.92 5.51
N ARG A 197 -18.02 -3.43 4.28
CA ARG A 197 -17.28 -2.20 3.99
C ARG A 197 -18.01 -0.99 4.56
N VAL A 198 -17.28 0.14 4.64
CA VAL A 198 -17.86 1.42 5.09
C VAL A 198 -19.00 1.85 4.18
N ALA A 199 -20.04 2.41 4.77
CA ALA A 199 -21.15 2.99 4.01
C ALA A 199 -20.71 4.27 3.29
N PRO A 200 -21.28 4.59 2.12
CA PRO A 200 -21.12 5.90 1.51
C PRO A 200 -21.44 7.02 2.48
N ASN A 201 -20.71 8.15 2.40
CA ASN A 201 -20.88 9.32 3.26
C ASN A 201 -20.70 9.07 4.78
N THR A 202 -19.95 8.04 5.15
CA THR A 202 -19.47 7.81 6.54
C THR A 202 -17.98 8.13 6.66
N ILE A 203 -17.14 7.29 6.07
CA ILE A 203 -15.72 7.51 5.89
C ILE A 203 -15.42 7.43 4.39
N PRO A 204 -14.71 8.39 3.78
CA PRO A 204 -14.49 8.39 2.33
C PRO A 204 -13.65 7.19 1.88
N ALA A 205 -14.30 6.19 1.26
CA ALA A 205 -13.64 4.98 0.77
C ALA A 205 -12.65 5.27 -0.37
N MET A 206 -12.85 6.36 -1.12
CA MET A 206 -11.94 6.80 -2.17
C MET A 206 -10.59 7.32 -1.65
N ALA A 207 -10.50 7.71 -0.37
CA ALA A 207 -9.27 8.14 0.23
C ALA A 207 -8.50 6.95 0.83
N LYS A 208 -7.23 6.81 0.45
CA LYS A 208 -6.36 5.76 0.99
C LYS A 208 -5.77 6.19 2.34
N ILE A 209 -6.64 6.26 3.36
CA ILE A 209 -6.30 6.68 4.73
C ILE A 209 -6.22 5.48 5.68
N ALA A 210 -5.27 5.52 6.61
CA ALA A 210 -5.01 4.41 7.54
C ALA A 210 -6.25 3.98 8.34
N GLY A 211 -7.08 4.93 8.74
CA GLY A 211 -8.33 4.65 9.47
C GLY A 211 -9.27 3.68 8.76
N ASN A 212 -9.36 3.73 7.41
CA ASN A 212 -10.20 2.83 6.63
C ASN A 212 -9.70 1.38 6.66
N TYR A 213 -8.40 1.19 6.86
CA TYR A 213 -7.78 -0.14 6.85
C TYR A 213 -8.03 -0.93 8.13
N LEU A 214 -8.55 -0.30 9.18
CA LEU A 214 -8.98 -1.02 10.40
C LEU A 214 -10.11 -2.02 10.09
N GLY A 215 -11.08 -1.62 9.26
CA GLY A 215 -12.12 -2.54 8.76
C GLY A 215 -11.52 -3.70 7.94
N GLY A 216 -10.60 -3.40 7.03
CA GLY A 216 -9.88 -4.41 6.25
C GLY A 216 -9.09 -5.40 7.12
N GLN A 217 -8.48 -4.93 8.22
CA GLN A 217 -7.80 -5.79 9.19
C GLN A 217 -8.77 -6.78 9.87
N LEU A 218 -9.96 -6.31 10.27
CA LEU A 218 -11.00 -7.19 10.87
C LEU A 218 -11.44 -8.26 9.88
N ILE A 219 -11.70 -7.88 8.63
CA ILE A 219 -12.06 -8.79 7.53
C ILE A 219 -10.97 -9.85 7.34
N LYS A 220 -9.69 -9.42 7.27
CA LYS A 220 -8.56 -10.34 7.10
C LYS A 220 -8.36 -11.28 8.27
N MET A 221 -8.44 -10.76 9.50
CA MET A 221 -8.32 -11.58 10.73
C MET A 221 -9.43 -12.62 10.81
N GLU A 222 -10.66 -12.28 10.42
CA GLU A 222 -11.78 -13.24 10.36
C GLU A 222 -11.51 -14.35 9.35
N ALA A 223 -11.04 -14.01 8.14
CA ALA A 223 -10.66 -15.00 7.12
C ALA A 223 -9.63 -15.99 7.67
N LEU A 224 -8.54 -15.48 8.24
CA LEU A 224 -7.48 -16.32 8.80
C LEU A 224 -7.97 -17.19 9.95
N ALA A 225 -8.81 -16.68 10.86
CA ALA A 225 -9.40 -17.45 11.95
C ALA A 225 -10.30 -18.59 11.47
N LYS A 226 -10.94 -18.42 10.29
CA LYS A 226 -11.78 -19.44 9.62
C LYS A 226 -10.97 -20.38 8.70
N GLY A 227 -9.65 -20.19 8.58
CA GLY A 227 -8.77 -21.02 7.74
C GLY A 227 -8.77 -20.65 6.26
N PHE A 228 -9.21 -19.44 5.91
CA PHE A 228 -9.14 -18.91 4.55
C PHE A 228 -7.97 -17.95 4.38
N ALA A 229 -7.45 -17.88 3.16
CA ALA A 229 -6.36 -16.94 2.87
C ALA A 229 -6.83 -15.49 2.75
N GLU A 230 -8.09 -15.26 2.30
CA GLU A 230 -8.63 -13.93 2.10
C GLU A 230 -10.16 -13.92 2.37
N ALA A 231 -10.75 -12.72 2.52
CA ALA A 231 -12.20 -12.57 2.54
C ALA A 231 -12.68 -11.47 1.61
N ILE A 232 -13.89 -11.67 1.10
CA ILE A 232 -14.64 -10.72 0.27
C ILE A 232 -15.67 -10.06 1.17
N ALA A 233 -15.69 -8.73 1.19
CA ALA A 233 -16.67 -7.96 1.95
C ALA A 233 -17.81 -7.48 1.06
N LEU A 234 -18.98 -7.35 1.68
CA LEU A 234 -20.15 -6.73 1.07
C LEU A 234 -20.22 -5.25 1.43
N GLY A 235 -20.90 -4.48 0.61
CA GLY A 235 -21.41 -3.16 0.96
C GLY A 235 -22.56 -3.25 1.96
N THR A 236 -23.03 -2.11 2.45
CA THR A 236 -24.18 -2.04 3.37
C THR A 236 -25.51 -2.37 2.71
N ASP A 237 -25.55 -2.38 1.41
CA ASP A 237 -26.67 -2.82 0.55
C ASP A 237 -26.71 -4.32 0.29
N GLY A 238 -25.69 -5.07 0.77
CA GLY A 238 -25.57 -6.50 0.56
C GLY A 238 -24.92 -6.89 -0.76
N MET A 239 -24.55 -5.93 -1.61
CA MET A 239 -23.82 -6.21 -2.87
C MET A 239 -22.34 -6.43 -2.58
N LEU A 240 -21.64 -7.10 -3.51
CA LEU A 240 -20.21 -7.30 -3.46
C LEU A 240 -19.49 -5.93 -3.52
N SER A 241 -18.46 -5.77 -2.68
CA SER A 241 -17.62 -4.58 -2.68
C SER A 241 -16.19 -4.94 -3.07
N GLU A 242 -15.34 -5.27 -2.14
CA GLU A 242 -13.92 -5.58 -2.38
C GLU A 242 -13.41 -6.60 -1.36
N GLY A 243 -12.15 -7.05 -1.51
CA GLY A 243 -11.46 -7.86 -0.51
C GLY A 243 -11.05 -7.05 0.71
N SER A 244 -10.21 -7.64 1.59
CA SER A 244 -9.71 -6.95 2.78
C SER A 244 -8.85 -5.71 2.44
N GLY A 245 -8.21 -5.70 1.28
CA GLY A 245 -7.39 -4.60 0.78
C GLY A 245 -7.11 -4.69 -0.73
N GLN A 246 -7.99 -5.37 -1.48
CA GLN A 246 -7.89 -5.60 -2.92
C GLN A 246 -9.26 -5.44 -3.57
N ASN A 247 -9.30 -4.98 -4.84
CA ASN A 247 -10.54 -4.95 -5.60
C ASN A 247 -10.90 -6.34 -6.13
N LEU A 248 -12.18 -6.56 -6.39
CA LEU A 248 -12.77 -7.83 -6.78
C LEU A 248 -13.18 -7.84 -8.27
N PHE A 249 -12.91 -8.95 -8.94
CA PHE A 249 -13.34 -9.24 -10.30
C PHE A 249 -13.93 -10.64 -10.40
N LEU A 250 -14.92 -10.78 -11.27
CA LEU A 250 -15.55 -12.06 -11.62
C LEU A 250 -15.61 -12.19 -13.14
N VAL A 251 -15.47 -13.41 -13.63
CA VAL A 251 -15.74 -13.72 -15.05
C VAL A 251 -16.98 -14.60 -15.13
N ARG A 252 -17.90 -14.22 -15.99
CA ARG A 252 -19.09 -15.01 -16.27
C ARG A 252 -19.40 -14.99 -17.77
N LYS A 253 -19.46 -16.19 -18.39
CA LYS A 253 -19.71 -16.34 -19.83
C LYS A 253 -18.80 -15.46 -20.70
N GLY A 254 -17.52 -15.38 -20.34
CA GLY A 254 -16.50 -14.61 -21.05
C GLY A 254 -16.55 -13.09 -20.82
N THR A 255 -17.45 -12.59 -19.99
CA THR A 255 -17.51 -11.17 -19.61
C THR A 255 -16.83 -10.96 -18.25
N LEU A 256 -16.00 -9.92 -18.14
CA LEU A 256 -15.36 -9.47 -16.91
C LEU A 256 -16.30 -8.52 -16.17
N HIS A 257 -16.61 -8.83 -14.91
CA HIS A 257 -17.47 -8.03 -14.05
C HIS A 257 -16.68 -7.53 -12.85
N THR A 258 -16.97 -6.32 -12.39
CA THR A 258 -16.42 -5.75 -11.16
C THR A 258 -17.44 -4.81 -10.51
N PRO A 259 -17.48 -4.70 -9.17
CA PRO A 259 -18.31 -3.70 -8.50
C PRO A 259 -17.98 -2.28 -8.94
N PRO A 260 -18.98 -1.39 -9.07
CA PRO A 260 -18.77 0.00 -9.46
C PRO A 260 -18.12 0.81 -8.32
N ILE A 261 -17.55 1.97 -8.65
CA ILE A 261 -17.03 2.92 -7.66
C ILE A 261 -18.23 3.69 -7.05
N ASP A 262 -18.83 3.12 -6.04
CA ASP A 262 -20.08 3.59 -5.40
C ASP A 262 -19.87 4.22 -4.00
N GLY A 263 -18.60 4.37 -3.57
CA GLY A 263 -18.24 4.89 -2.26
C GLY A 263 -18.05 3.83 -1.17
N THR A 264 -18.09 2.53 -1.51
CA THR A 264 -17.78 1.43 -0.56
C THR A 264 -16.38 0.87 -0.76
N LEU A 265 -15.76 1.08 -1.91
CA LEU A 265 -14.46 0.54 -2.30
C LEU A 265 -13.45 1.64 -2.72
N LEU A 266 -12.17 1.27 -2.67
CA LEU A 266 -11.10 2.14 -3.15
C LEU A 266 -11.00 2.06 -4.69
N PRO A 267 -10.89 3.22 -5.43
CA PRO A 267 -10.55 3.20 -6.84
C PRO A 267 -9.10 2.73 -7.02
N GLY A 268 -8.95 1.42 -7.24
CA GLY A 268 -7.65 0.75 -7.31
C GLY A 268 -6.91 1.07 -8.61
N ILE A 269 -5.63 1.44 -8.53
CA ILE A 269 -4.80 1.66 -9.72
C ILE A 269 -4.58 0.33 -10.46
N THR A 270 -4.36 -0.76 -9.74
CA THR A 270 -4.32 -2.10 -10.36
C THR A 270 -5.68 -2.49 -10.96
N ARG A 271 -6.80 -2.10 -10.32
CA ARG A 271 -8.15 -2.31 -10.91
C ARG A 271 -8.28 -1.62 -12.26
N GLU A 272 -7.89 -0.36 -12.34
CA GLU A 272 -7.90 0.41 -13.59
C GLU A 272 -6.98 -0.23 -14.64
N THR A 273 -5.78 -0.65 -14.23
CA THR A 273 -4.87 -1.40 -15.12
C THR A 273 -5.52 -2.66 -15.68
N VAL A 274 -6.19 -3.45 -14.84
CA VAL A 274 -6.91 -4.66 -15.29
C VAL A 274 -8.01 -4.32 -16.30
N LEU A 275 -8.78 -3.27 -16.07
CA LEU A 275 -9.82 -2.81 -16.98
C LEU A 275 -9.23 -2.36 -18.32
N SER A 276 -8.12 -1.60 -18.30
CA SER A 276 -7.43 -1.16 -19.53
C SER A 276 -6.89 -2.37 -20.32
N LEU A 277 -6.18 -3.29 -19.66
CA LEU A 277 -5.65 -4.50 -20.30
C LEU A 277 -6.76 -5.41 -20.85
N ALA A 278 -7.90 -5.52 -20.16
CA ALA A 278 -9.05 -6.28 -20.64
C ALA A 278 -9.67 -5.62 -21.88
N ALA A 279 -9.78 -4.29 -21.91
CA ALA A 279 -10.26 -3.54 -23.07
C ALA A 279 -9.33 -3.71 -24.28
N ASP A 280 -8.01 -3.58 -24.07
CA ASP A 280 -6.99 -3.78 -25.12
C ASP A 280 -7.02 -5.22 -25.69
N ALA A 281 -7.35 -6.20 -24.83
CA ALA A 281 -7.50 -7.60 -25.24
C ALA A 281 -8.88 -7.95 -25.83
N GLY A 282 -9.79 -6.97 -25.95
CA GLY A 282 -11.15 -7.19 -26.46
C GLY A 282 -12.06 -8.02 -25.54
N ILE A 283 -11.74 -8.12 -24.25
CA ILE A 283 -12.54 -8.80 -23.23
C ILE A 283 -13.72 -7.89 -22.86
N PRO A 284 -14.99 -8.33 -22.98
CA PRO A 284 -16.14 -7.53 -22.59
C PRO A 284 -16.11 -7.21 -21.08
N ILE A 285 -16.41 -5.95 -20.71
CA ILE A 285 -16.34 -5.45 -19.33
C ILE A 285 -17.69 -4.92 -18.90
N ARG A 286 -18.05 -5.18 -17.63
CA ARG A 286 -19.21 -4.58 -16.95
C ARG A 286 -18.80 -4.12 -15.54
N GLU A 287 -19.02 -2.85 -15.26
CA GLU A 287 -18.98 -2.27 -13.92
C GLU A 287 -20.42 -2.15 -13.43
N GLU A 288 -20.84 -3.04 -12.55
CA GLU A 288 -22.24 -3.14 -12.11
C GLU A 288 -22.36 -3.68 -10.68
N PRO A 289 -23.45 -3.38 -9.94
CA PRO A 289 -23.71 -4.02 -8.66
C PRO A 289 -23.83 -5.53 -8.83
N LEU A 290 -23.11 -6.28 -8.01
CA LEU A 290 -23.02 -7.73 -8.09
C LEU A 290 -23.58 -8.37 -6.81
N PRO A 291 -24.63 -9.18 -6.87
CA PRO A 291 -25.13 -9.89 -5.71
C PRO A 291 -24.15 -11.00 -5.27
N ARG A 292 -24.16 -11.33 -3.98
CA ARG A 292 -23.24 -12.29 -3.37
C ARG A 292 -23.20 -13.64 -4.10
N GLU A 293 -24.35 -14.15 -4.54
CA GLU A 293 -24.47 -15.43 -5.22
C GLU A 293 -23.71 -15.51 -6.55
N MET A 294 -23.36 -14.38 -7.14
CA MET A 294 -22.49 -14.36 -8.32
C MET A 294 -21.12 -14.98 -8.06
N LEU A 295 -20.61 -14.95 -6.84
CA LEU A 295 -19.35 -15.61 -6.46
C LEU A 295 -19.40 -17.13 -6.65
N TYR A 296 -20.58 -17.75 -6.41
CA TYR A 296 -20.75 -19.21 -6.45
C TYR A 296 -21.00 -19.77 -7.83
N ILE A 297 -21.43 -18.90 -8.76
CA ILE A 297 -21.76 -19.30 -10.15
C ILE A 297 -20.82 -18.69 -11.17
N ALA A 298 -19.83 -17.91 -10.74
CA ALA A 298 -18.81 -17.34 -11.61
C ALA A 298 -17.93 -18.46 -12.22
N ASP A 299 -17.48 -18.22 -13.45
CA ASP A 299 -16.54 -19.11 -14.12
C ASP A 299 -15.12 -18.91 -13.58
N GLU A 300 -14.78 -17.65 -13.21
CA GLU A 300 -13.52 -17.24 -12.58
C GLU A 300 -13.77 -16.12 -11.58
N VAL A 301 -12.97 -16.07 -10.50
CA VAL A 301 -12.92 -14.95 -9.54
C VAL A 301 -11.47 -14.63 -9.25
N PHE A 302 -11.14 -13.35 -9.18
CA PHE A 302 -9.81 -12.91 -8.76
C PHE A 302 -9.84 -11.57 -8.05
N LEU A 303 -8.78 -11.30 -7.28
CA LEU A 303 -8.52 -10.04 -6.61
C LEU A 303 -7.41 -9.29 -7.33
N SER A 304 -7.48 -7.95 -7.31
CA SER A 304 -6.43 -7.09 -7.85
C SER A 304 -5.96 -6.06 -6.83
N GLY A 305 -4.65 -5.83 -6.79
CA GLY A 305 -4.05 -4.81 -5.93
C GLY A 305 -2.54 -4.76 -6.11
N THR A 306 -1.91 -3.66 -5.74
CA THR A 306 -0.46 -3.47 -5.95
C THR A 306 0.37 -4.56 -5.25
N ALA A 307 0.02 -4.94 -4.03
CA ALA A 307 0.74 -5.97 -3.28
C ALA A 307 0.40 -7.39 -3.75
N SER A 308 -0.87 -7.62 -4.12
CA SER A 308 -1.41 -8.93 -4.51
C SER A 308 -1.39 -9.18 -6.02
N GLU A 309 -1.05 -8.16 -6.81
CA GLU A 309 -1.11 -8.23 -8.29
C GLU A 309 -2.48 -8.70 -8.77
N ILE A 310 -2.56 -9.76 -9.55
CA ILE A 310 -3.81 -10.41 -9.96
C ILE A 310 -3.84 -11.80 -9.32
N THR A 311 -4.51 -11.92 -8.18
CA THR A 311 -4.56 -13.18 -7.42
C THR A 311 -5.87 -13.90 -7.64
N PRO A 312 -5.85 -15.11 -8.25
CA PRO A 312 -7.06 -15.91 -8.47
C PRO A 312 -7.66 -16.42 -7.16
N ILE A 313 -8.98 -16.58 -7.12
CA ILE A 313 -9.73 -17.26 -6.07
C ILE A 313 -10.23 -18.59 -6.61
N ARG A 314 -9.81 -19.70 -6.01
CA ARG A 314 -10.19 -21.06 -6.42
C ARG A 314 -11.44 -21.57 -5.73
N SER A 315 -11.79 -21.04 -4.56
CA SER A 315 -13.03 -21.34 -3.86
C SER A 315 -13.51 -20.18 -3.01
N VAL A 316 -14.82 -20.04 -2.84
CA VAL A 316 -15.46 -19.10 -1.91
C VAL A 316 -16.38 -19.86 -0.97
N ASP A 317 -16.26 -19.65 0.34
CA ASP A 317 -17.03 -20.37 1.38
C ASP A 317 -17.00 -21.91 1.19
N LYS A 318 -15.84 -22.44 0.72
CA LYS A 318 -15.60 -23.86 0.38
C LYS A 318 -16.38 -24.36 -0.86
N ILE A 319 -17.03 -23.46 -1.59
CA ILE A 319 -17.64 -23.76 -2.90
C ILE A 319 -16.59 -23.47 -3.98
N THR A 320 -16.30 -24.46 -4.79
CA THR A 320 -15.32 -24.35 -5.87
C THR A 320 -15.78 -23.32 -6.91
N VAL A 321 -14.90 -22.39 -7.27
CA VAL A 321 -15.12 -21.43 -8.37
C VAL A 321 -14.69 -22.09 -9.68
N GLY A 322 -15.60 -22.17 -10.66
CA GLY A 322 -15.30 -22.73 -11.97
C GLY A 322 -14.62 -24.10 -11.86
N ALA A 323 -13.39 -24.21 -12.38
CA ALA A 323 -12.60 -25.45 -12.34
C ALA A 323 -11.69 -25.58 -11.08
N GLY A 324 -11.81 -24.70 -10.07
CA GLY A 324 -10.96 -24.67 -8.88
C GLY A 324 -9.52 -24.24 -9.14
N LYS A 325 -9.28 -23.52 -10.23
CA LYS A 325 -7.98 -22.99 -10.65
C LYS A 325 -8.18 -21.76 -11.55
N PRO A 326 -7.14 -20.94 -11.77
CA PRO A 326 -7.23 -19.78 -12.66
C PRO A 326 -7.74 -20.16 -14.04
N GLY A 327 -8.79 -19.49 -14.49
CA GLY A 327 -9.37 -19.70 -15.81
C GLY A 327 -8.62 -18.92 -16.91
N PRO A 328 -9.08 -19.03 -18.16
CA PRO A 328 -8.39 -18.44 -19.32
C PRO A 328 -8.31 -16.91 -19.28
N VAL A 329 -9.37 -16.22 -18.83
CA VAL A 329 -9.39 -14.75 -18.76
C VAL A 329 -8.43 -14.26 -17.69
N THR A 330 -8.46 -14.85 -16.48
CA THR A 330 -7.54 -14.50 -15.40
C THR A 330 -6.08 -14.72 -15.82
N LYS A 331 -5.76 -15.85 -16.47
CA LYS A 331 -4.41 -16.15 -16.95
C LYS A 331 -3.93 -15.16 -18.01
N GLU A 332 -4.80 -14.78 -18.92
CA GLU A 332 -4.44 -13.80 -19.95
C GLU A 332 -4.18 -12.43 -19.32
N LEU A 333 -5.02 -11.98 -18.38
CA LEU A 333 -4.81 -10.72 -17.66
C LEU A 333 -3.54 -10.77 -16.81
N GLN A 334 -3.24 -11.90 -16.14
CA GLN A 334 -1.97 -12.08 -15.43
C GLN A 334 -0.77 -11.99 -16.38
N ARG A 335 -0.84 -12.65 -17.54
CA ARG A 335 0.24 -12.62 -18.54
C ARG A 335 0.48 -11.20 -19.06
N LEU A 336 -0.58 -10.49 -19.44
CA LEU A 336 -0.51 -9.09 -19.90
C LEU A 336 0.05 -8.18 -18.81
N PHE A 337 -0.47 -8.29 -17.59
CA PHE A 337 0.01 -7.50 -16.46
C PHE A 337 1.50 -7.74 -16.19
N MET A 338 1.92 -9.02 -16.07
CA MET A 338 3.31 -9.34 -15.75
C MET A 338 4.28 -8.94 -16.85
N SER A 339 3.91 -9.12 -18.13
CA SER A 339 4.77 -8.67 -19.24
C SER A 339 4.90 -7.13 -19.29
N THR A 340 3.84 -6.41 -18.93
CA THR A 340 3.87 -4.94 -18.84
C THR A 340 4.77 -4.47 -17.70
N VAL A 341 4.56 -4.95 -16.48
CA VAL A 341 5.32 -4.47 -15.30
C VAL A 341 6.79 -4.85 -15.35
N ARG A 342 7.14 -5.93 -16.06
CA ARG A 342 8.52 -6.34 -16.31
C ARG A 342 9.17 -5.66 -17.52
N GLY A 343 8.44 -4.79 -18.23
CA GLY A 343 8.96 -4.13 -19.43
C GLY A 343 9.33 -5.09 -20.56
N GLU A 344 8.68 -6.27 -20.62
CA GLU A 344 8.87 -7.28 -21.66
C GLU A 344 8.10 -6.95 -22.95
N THR A 345 7.14 -6.01 -22.85
CA THR A 345 6.33 -5.51 -23.96
C THR A 345 6.44 -3.99 -24.06
N ALA A 346 5.99 -3.42 -25.17
CA ALA A 346 5.82 -1.97 -25.28
C ALA A 346 4.89 -1.46 -24.17
N ASP A 347 5.15 -0.24 -23.71
CA ASP A 347 4.34 0.46 -22.70
C ASP A 347 3.53 1.60 -23.36
N PRO A 348 2.44 1.29 -24.08
CA PRO A 348 1.66 2.31 -24.80
C PRO A 348 0.93 3.26 -23.84
N HIS A 349 0.75 2.85 -22.60
CA HIS A 349 0.08 3.65 -21.58
C HIS A 349 1.04 4.54 -20.77
N GLY A 350 2.38 4.37 -20.94
CA GLY A 350 3.37 5.12 -20.18
C GLY A 350 3.38 4.83 -18.69
N TRP A 351 3.09 3.58 -18.28
CA TRP A 351 2.95 3.20 -16.88
C TRP A 351 4.28 2.97 -16.14
N LEU A 352 5.39 2.81 -16.87
CA LEU A 352 6.70 2.53 -16.29
C LEU A 352 7.54 3.80 -16.14
N THR A 353 7.78 4.21 -14.91
CA THR A 353 8.73 5.28 -14.57
C THR A 353 10.09 4.65 -14.30
N HIS A 354 11.04 4.78 -15.25
CA HIS A 354 12.38 4.23 -15.11
C HIS A 354 13.24 5.09 -14.18
N VAL A 355 13.71 4.49 -13.07
CA VAL A 355 14.45 5.16 -11.99
C VAL A 355 15.65 5.97 -12.49
N ARG A 356 16.43 5.42 -13.43
CA ARG A 356 17.65 6.09 -13.94
C ARG A 356 17.38 7.12 -15.03
N ALA A 357 16.30 6.98 -15.79
CA ALA A 357 15.94 7.94 -16.84
C ALA A 357 15.45 9.28 -16.27
N GLU A 358 14.68 9.25 -15.18
CA GLU A 358 14.14 10.44 -14.52
C GLU A 358 15.25 11.31 -13.92
N ARG A 359 16.30 10.70 -13.37
CA ARG A 359 17.45 11.46 -12.83
C ARG A 359 18.18 12.28 -13.89
N ALA A 360 18.32 11.76 -15.09
CA ALA A 360 18.96 12.47 -16.21
C ALA A 360 18.15 13.72 -16.59
N VAL A 361 16.82 13.67 -16.55
CA VAL A 361 15.92 14.81 -16.83
C VAL A 361 15.97 15.83 -15.69
N ALA A 362 15.92 15.41 -14.43
CA ALA A 362 15.98 16.30 -13.28
C ALA A 362 17.32 17.08 -13.21
N GLN A 363 18.44 16.41 -13.49
CA GLN A 363 19.76 17.07 -13.56
C GLN A 363 19.85 18.07 -14.71
N SER A 364 19.22 17.79 -15.86
CA SER A 364 19.19 18.73 -17.00
C SER A 364 18.35 19.98 -16.72
N LEU A 365 17.27 19.85 -15.94
CA LEU A 365 16.40 20.96 -15.53
C LEU A 365 17.04 21.79 -14.39
N GLY A 366 17.67 21.16 -13.42
CA GLY A 366 18.39 21.81 -12.31
C GLY A 366 19.62 22.60 -12.78
N GLY A 367 20.34 22.07 -13.77
CA GLY A 367 21.48 22.75 -14.40
C GLY A 367 21.09 24.03 -15.16
N ARG A 368 19.90 24.06 -15.76
CA ARG A 368 19.39 25.26 -16.45
C ARG A 368 18.93 26.35 -15.49
N ALA A 369 18.39 25.99 -14.32
CA ALA A 369 17.98 26.97 -13.31
C ALA A 369 19.17 27.65 -12.62
N SER A 370 20.30 26.97 -12.47
CA SER A 370 21.55 27.55 -11.93
C SER A 370 22.26 28.48 -12.94
N ALA A 371 22.21 28.17 -14.23
CA ALA A 371 22.82 28.99 -15.28
C ALA A 371 22.04 30.28 -15.60
N ALA A 372 20.78 30.37 -15.20
CA ALA A 372 19.94 31.58 -15.40
C ALA A 372 20.05 32.58 -14.21
N LYS A 373 20.80 32.26 -13.15
CA LYS A 373 21.06 33.14 -12.00
C LYS A 373 22.50 33.63 -11.88
N SER A 374 23.35 33.31 -12.81
CA SER A 374 24.68 33.89 -13.02
C SER A 374 24.65 34.88 -14.20
#